data_ff7ed507c7dd764716f67df55c4424a5
#
_entry.id   ff7ed507c7dd764716f67df55c4424a5
#
_cell.length_a   1.000
_cell.length_b   1.000
_cell.length_c   1.000
_cell.angle_alpha   90.00
_cell.angle_beta   90.00
_cell.angle_gamma   90.00
#
_symmetry.space_group_name_H-M   'P 1'
#
loop_
_entity.id
_entity.type
_entity.pdbx_description
1 polymer ?
#
loop_
_entity_poly.entity_id
_entity_poly.type
_entity_poly.pdbx_seq_one_letter_code
_entity_poly.pdbx_strand_id
1 'polypeptide(L)'
;MISVHYILADSDIMQHYPYTFDKARVMNWIDKSIERYNIFGFGLWAVCLKDNGEMIGDCGLTMQIINNQIKPEIGYHFRKDMQHKGYAKEASIAVRDWTFINTPFNTVYSYMKKDNLASAAVAVSYGCKKLDEFIDSENETTVVYGITRREWEKLKYNFIQKFT
;
A
#
# COMPACT_ATOMS: atom_id res chain seq x y z
N MET A 1 -15.29 11.27 5.75
CA MET A 1 -16.13 10.67 4.69
C MET A 1 -15.93 11.35 3.33
N ILE A 2 -16.02 12.67 3.23
CA ILE A 2 -15.87 13.43 1.96
C ILE A 2 -14.50 13.19 1.32
N SER A 3 -13.40 13.22 2.08
CA SER A 3 -12.03 13.06 1.56
C SER A 3 -11.76 11.67 0.95
N VAL A 4 -12.26 10.60 1.56
CA VAL A 4 -12.14 9.23 1.02
C VAL A 4 -12.90 9.08 -0.30
N HIS A 5 -14.09 9.68 -0.39
CA HIS A 5 -14.87 9.68 -1.62
C HIS A 5 -14.11 10.35 -2.77
N TYR A 6 -13.49 11.51 -2.54
CA TYR A 6 -12.72 12.21 -3.59
C TYR A 6 -11.51 11.40 -4.07
N ILE A 7 -10.90 10.58 -3.22
CA ILE A 7 -9.76 9.74 -3.62
C ILE A 7 -10.25 8.53 -4.43
N LEU A 8 -11.24 7.81 -3.91
CA LEU A 8 -11.70 6.56 -4.52
C LEU A 8 -12.67 6.74 -5.70
N ALA A 9 -13.30 7.91 -5.85
CA ALA A 9 -14.15 8.24 -6.98
C ALA A 9 -13.39 8.85 -8.17
N ASP A 10 -12.11 9.16 -8.01
CA ASP A 10 -11.28 9.69 -9.08
C ASP A 10 -10.88 8.55 -10.04
N SER A 11 -11.34 8.63 -11.29
CA SER A 11 -11.09 7.61 -12.32
C SER A 11 -9.62 7.43 -12.65
N ASP A 12 -8.81 8.48 -12.53
CA ASP A 12 -7.37 8.42 -12.83
C ASP A 12 -6.59 7.74 -11.70
N ILE A 13 -7.05 7.89 -10.45
CA ILE A 13 -6.47 7.18 -9.30
C ILE A 13 -6.83 5.70 -9.38
N MET A 14 -8.07 5.42 -9.78
CA MET A 14 -8.63 4.07 -9.82
C MET A 14 -8.50 3.39 -11.18
N GLN A 15 -7.68 3.92 -12.11
CA GLN A 15 -7.52 3.41 -13.48
C GLN A 15 -7.09 1.93 -13.57
N HIS A 16 -6.41 1.42 -12.54
CA HIS A 16 -6.00 0.00 -12.46
C HIS A 16 -7.03 -0.89 -11.72
N TYR A 17 -8.20 -0.34 -11.36
CA TYR A 17 -9.30 -1.10 -10.79
C TYR A 17 -10.38 -1.35 -11.84
N PRO A 18 -11.02 -2.52 -11.85
CA PRO A 18 -11.97 -2.91 -12.90
C PRO A 18 -13.32 -2.17 -12.83
N TYR A 19 -13.49 -1.22 -11.89
CA TYR A 19 -14.75 -0.51 -11.66
C TYR A 19 -14.54 0.87 -11.06
N THR A 20 -15.53 1.76 -11.27
CA THR A 20 -15.60 3.07 -10.63
C THR A 20 -16.23 2.98 -9.22
N PHE A 21 -15.76 3.82 -8.31
CA PHE A 21 -16.26 3.89 -6.94
C PHE A 21 -17.40 4.93 -6.85
N ASP A 22 -18.64 4.48 -6.95
CA ASP A 22 -19.79 5.27 -6.56
C ASP A 22 -19.90 5.40 -5.03
N LYS A 23 -20.86 6.22 -4.56
CA LYS A 23 -21.05 6.44 -3.12
C LYS A 23 -21.30 5.14 -2.32
N ALA A 24 -22.06 4.21 -2.89
CA ALA A 24 -22.36 2.94 -2.21
C ALA A 24 -21.11 2.06 -2.06
N ARG A 25 -20.28 2.01 -3.09
CA ARG A 25 -18.98 1.28 -3.05
C ARG A 25 -17.99 1.91 -2.08
N VAL A 26 -17.92 3.24 -2.02
CA VAL A 26 -17.10 3.94 -1.04
C VAL A 26 -17.55 3.62 0.39
N MET A 27 -18.86 3.61 0.66
CA MET A 27 -19.38 3.23 1.97
C MET A 27 -19.02 1.78 2.32
N ASN A 28 -19.24 0.84 1.41
CA ASN A 28 -18.87 -0.57 1.61
C ASN A 28 -17.35 -0.74 1.82
N TRP A 29 -16.53 0.05 1.14
CA TRP A 29 -15.07 0.05 1.33
C TRP A 29 -14.69 0.54 2.73
N ILE A 30 -15.36 1.58 3.25
CA ILE A 30 -15.18 2.09 4.61
C ILE A 30 -15.59 1.02 5.63
N ASP A 31 -16.77 0.41 5.46
CA ASP A 31 -17.28 -0.62 6.36
C ASP A 31 -16.32 -1.83 6.42
N LYS A 32 -15.84 -2.29 5.27
CA LYS A 32 -14.81 -3.35 5.21
C LYS A 32 -13.49 -2.93 5.84
N SER A 33 -13.12 -1.66 5.76
CA SER A 33 -11.91 -1.15 6.42
C SER A 33 -12.07 -1.16 7.94
N ILE A 34 -13.24 -0.76 8.45
CA ILE A 34 -13.57 -0.84 9.88
C ILE A 34 -13.55 -2.30 10.36
N GLU A 35 -14.15 -3.21 9.60
CA GLU A 35 -14.13 -4.64 9.90
C GLU A 35 -12.70 -5.19 9.96
N ARG A 36 -11.82 -4.82 9.02
CA ARG A 36 -10.40 -5.20 9.06
C ARG A 36 -9.69 -4.72 10.33
N TYR A 37 -9.94 -3.48 10.75
CA TYR A 37 -9.42 -2.96 12.02
C TYR A 37 -9.88 -3.79 13.22
N ASN A 38 -11.14 -4.20 13.24
CA ASN A 38 -11.70 -5.00 14.34
C ASN A 38 -11.12 -6.43 14.37
N ILE A 39 -10.86 -7.02 13.20
CA ILE A 39 -10.36 -8.41 13.08
C ILE A 39 -8.85 -8.48 13.25
N PHE A 40 -8.10 -7.59 12.58
CA PHE A 40 -6.65 -7.70 12.49
C PHE A 40 -5.90 -6.68 13.36
N GLY A 41 -6.56 -5.63 13.85
CA GLY A 41 -5.91 -4.50 14.53
C GLY A 41 -5.16 -3.55 13.59
N PHE A 42 -5.24 -3.75 12.27
CA PHE A 42 -4.62 -2.91 11.25
C PHE A 42 -5.47 -2.85 9.97
N GLY A 43 -5.15 -1.91 9.10
CA GLY A 43 -5.83 -1.67 7.83
C GLY A 43 -5.16 -0.54 7.07
N LEU A 44 -5.88 0.11 6.16
CA LEU A 44 -5.40 1.33 5.48
C LEU A 44 -5.65 2.53 6.39
N TRP A 45 -4.60 3.23 6.78
CA TRP A 45 -4.65 4.46 7.59
C TRP A 45 -4.74 5.69 6.68
N ALA A 46 -5.48 6.71 7.13
CA ALA A 46 -5.50 7.99 6.46
C ALA A 46 -4.10 8.64 6.47
N VAL A 47 -3.64 9.12 5.32
CA VAL A 47 -2.43 9.92 5.20
C VAL A 47 -2.83 11.38 5.10
N CYS A 48 -2.37 12.19 6.07
CA CYS A 48 -2.72 13.60 6.17
C CYS A 48 -1.46 14.47 6.15
N LEU A 49 -1.57 15.66 5.57
CA LEU A 49 -0.53 16.68 5.67
C LEU A 49 -0.40 17.16 7.12
N LYS A 50 0.84 17.29 7.60
CA LYS A 50 1.12 17.73 8.98
C LYS A 50 0.69 19.17 9.24
N ASP A 51 0.78 20.02 8.23
CA ASP A 51 0.58 21.46 8.37
C ASP A 51 -0.88 21.84 8.58
N ASN A 52 -1.81 21.13 7.97
CA ASN A 52 -3.23 21.49 7.97
C ASN A 52 -4.19 20.33 8.25
N GLY A 53 -3.67 19.10 8.42
CA GLY A 53 -4.48 17.91 8.64
C GLY A 53 -5.26 17.43 7.41
N GLU A 54 -5.02 17.99 6.23
CA GLU A 54 -5.72 17.61 5.00
C GLU A 54 -5.38 16.17 4.61
N MET A 55 -6.40 15.33 4.42
CA MET A 55 -6.23 13.97 3.94
C MET A 55 -5.88 13.98 2.45
N ILE A 56 -4.72 13.40 2.14
CA ILE A 56 -4.17 13.33 0.78
C ILE A 56 -4.16 11.92 0.19
N GLY A 57 -4.46 10.92 1.01
CA GLY A 57 -4.44 9.52 0.60
C GLY A 57 -4.71 8.57 1.75
N ASP A 58 -4.50 7.32 1.49
CA ASP A 58 -4.39 6.27 2.48
C ASP A 58 -3.16 5.39 2.21
N CYS A 59 -2.65 4.75 3.25
CA CYS A 59 -1.59 3.76 3.16
C CYS A 59 -1.67 2.85 4.37
N GLY A 60 -1.46 1.54 4.17
CA GLY A 60 -1.51 0.63 5.31
C GLY A 60 -1.24 -0.81 4.97
N LEU A 61 -1.43 -1.66 5.99
CA LEU A 61 -1.25 -3.09 5.90
C LEU A 61 -2.61 -3.76 5.71
N THR A 62 -2.72 -4.64 4.73
CA THR A 62 -3.91 -5.46 4.49
C THR A 62 -3.54 -6.93 4.28
N MET A 63 -4.49 -7.84 4.53
CA MET A 63 -4.32 -9.24 4.14
C MET A 63 -4.98 -9.45 2.77
N GLN A 64 -4.20 -9.88 1.79
CA GLN A 64 -4.64 -10.05 0.40
C GLN A 64 -4.37 -11.47 -0.11
N ILE A 65 -5.19 -11.92 -1.05
CA ILE A 65 -4.94 -13.17 -1.78
C ILE A 65 -4.05 -12.83 -2.98
N ILE A 66 -2.78 -13.21 -2.89
CA ILE A 66 -1.79 -12.99 -3.94
C ILE A 66 -1.32 -14.35 -4.44
N ASN A 67 -1.59 -14.68 -5.70
CA ASN A 67 -1.27 -15.97 -6.29
C ASN A 67 -1.75 -17.15 -5.40
N ASN A 68 -3.06 -17.16 -5.07
CA ASN A 68 -3.75 -18.17 -4.23
C ASN A 68 -3.20 -18.33 -2.80
N GLN A 69 -2.46 -17.35 -2.29
CA GLN A 69 -1.94 -17.35 -0.92
C GLN A 69 -2.35 -16.07 -0.20
N ILE A 70 -2.75 -16.17 1.07
CA ILE A 70 -3.01 -15.01 1.92
C ILE A 70 -1.65 -14.41 2.35
N LYS A 71 -1.41 -13.15 1.96
CA LYS A 71 -0.16 -12.44 2.22
C LYS A 71 -0.42 -11.05 2.82
N PRO A 72 0.43 -10.58 3.75
CA PRO A 72 0.38 -9.21 4.23
C PRO A 72 0.88 -8.24 3.14
N GLU A 73 0.05 -7.31 2.73
CA GLU A 73 0.30 -6.39 1.63
C GLU A 73 0.30 -4.95 2.11
N ILE A 74 1.27 -4.16 1.66
CA ILE A 74 1.28 -2.71 1.81
C ILE A 74 0.58 -2.11 0.59
N GLY A 75 -0.63 -1.59 0.81
CA GLY A 75 -1.45 -0.90 -0.17
C GLY A 75 -1.54 0.60 0.09
N TYR A 76 -1.81 1.37 -0.94
CA TYR A 76 -1.98 2.82 -0.83
C TYR A 76 -2.75 3.41 -2.01
N HIS A 77 -3.42 4.55 -1.74
CA HIS A 77 -4.04 5.41 -2.74
C HIS A 77 -3.70 6.85 -2.39
N PHE A 78 -3.32 7.64 -3.39
CA PHE A 78 -3.01 9.06 -3.22
C PHE A 78 -3.71 9.89 -4.28
N ARG A 79 -4.24 11.05 -3.86
CA ARG A 79 -4.80 12.06 -4.76
C ARG A 79 -3.79 12.37 -5.87
N LYS A 80 -4.30 12.59 -7.09
CA LYS A 80 -3.49 12.84 -8.30
C LYS A 80 -2.56 14.04 -8.13
N ASP A 81 -3.06 15.14 -7.55
CA ASP A 81 -2.30 16.36 -7.29
C ASP A 81 -1.23 16.20 -6.20
N MET A 82 -1.25 15.09 -5.46
CA MET A 82 -0.29 14.74 -4.41
C MET A 82 0.69 13.63 -4.83
N GLN A 83 0.56 13.09 -6.03
CA GLN A 83 1.50 12.12 -6.57
C GLN A 83 2.85 12.77 -6.92
N HIS A 84 3.88 11.96 -7.11
CA HIS A 84 5.26 12.38 -7.45
C HIS A 84 5.95 13.33 -6.45
N LYS A 85 5.36 13.55 -5.25
CA LYS A 85 5.91 14.38 -4.17
C LYS A 85 6.60 13.59 -3.05
N GLY A 86 6.69 12.28 -3.19
CA GLY A 86 7.35 11.39 -2.22
C GLY A 86 6.44 10.84 -1.12
N TYR A 87 5.20 11.29 -1.00
CA TYR A 87 4.28 10.88 0.08
C TYR A 87 4.03 9.36 0.12
N ALA A 88 3.80 8.72 -1.04
CA ALA A 88 3.59 7.27 -1.09
C ALA A 88 4.82 6.50 -0.58
N LYS A 89 6.03 6.94 -0.92
CA LYS A 89 7.28 6.36 -0.41
C LYS A 89 7.38 6.54 1.10
N GLU A 90 7.17 7.75 1.62
CA GLU A 90 7.26 8.07 3.05
C GLU A 90 6.27 7.23 3.86
N ALA A 91 5.00 7.20 3.45
CA ALA A 91 3.97 6.41 4.08
C ALA A 91 4.27 4.90 4.04
N SER A 92 4.70 4.37 2.89
CA SER A 92 5.03 2.94 2.75
C SER A 92 6.24 2.53 3.61
N ILE A 93 7.24 3.40 3.77
CA ILE A 93 8.35 3.19 4.70
C ILE A 93 7.83 3.08 6.14
N ALA A 94 6.96 4.00 6.55
CA ALA A 94 6.38 4.00 7.89
C ALA A 94 5.53 2.74 8.15
N VAL A 95 4.69 2.33 7.19
CA VAL A 95 3.89 1.10 7.27
C VAL A 95 4.76 -0.14 7.32
N ARG A 96 5.80 -0.25 6.47
CA ARG A 96 6.77 -1.34 6.50
C ARG A 96 7.43 -1.47 7.86
N ASP A 97 7.93 -0.37 8.40
CA ASP A 97 8.64 -0.35 9.67
C ASP A 97 7.70 -0.69 10.83
N TRP A 98 6.49 -0.13 10.83
CA TRP A 98 5.44 -0.48 11.77
C TRP A 98 5.11 -1.98 11.72
N THR A 99 4.98 -2.54 10.51
CA THR A 99 4.65 -3.96 10.31
C THR A 99 5.70 -4.86 10.94
N PHE A 100 6.98 -4.64 10.63
CA PHE A 100 8.03 -5.49 11.18
C PHE A 100 8.28 -5.30 12.68
N ILE A 101 7.92 -4.15 13.25
CA ILE A 101 8.00 -3.91 14.70
C ILE A 101 6.83 -4.57 15.45
N ASN A 102 5.61 -4.47 14.91
CA ASN A 102 4.39 -4.77 15.65
C ASN A 102 3.71 -6.10 15.26
N THR A 103 4.22 -6.81 14.26
CA THR A 103 3.63 -8.07 13.80
C THR A 103 4.70 -9.15 13.64
N PRO A 104 4.33 -10.45 13.65
CA PRO A 104 5.28 -11.55 13.43
C PRO A 104 5.57 -11.84 11.95
N PHE A 105 5.08 -11.03 11.01
CA PHE A 105 5.28 -11.29 9.59
C PHE A 105 6.77 -11.28 9.21
N ASN A 106 7.19 -12.29 8.46
CA ASN A 106 8.56 -12.41 7.96
C ASN A 106 8.78 -11.71 6.62
N THR A 107 7.71 -11.45 5.88
CA THR A 107 7.74 -10.78 4.58
C THR A 107 6.50 -9.90 4.45
N VAL A 108 6.65 -8.70 3.90
CA VAL A 108 5.54 -7.87 3.42
C VAL A 108 5.63 -7.75 1.92
N TYR A 109 4.47 -7.67 1.28
CA TYR A 109 4.32 -7.70 -0.16
C TYR A 109 3.70 -6.40 -0.67
N SER A 110 3.86 -6.15 -1.95
CA SER A 110 3.07 -5.23 -2.76
C SER A 110 2.87 -5.89 -4.11
N TYR A 111 1.67 -5.81 -4.66
CA TYR A 111 1.39 -6.38 -5.97
C TYR A 111 0.61 -5.39 -6.82
N MET A 112 0.82 -5.45 -8.12
CA MET A 112 0.20 -4.53 -9.06
C MET A 112 0.19 -5.13 -10.47
N LYS A 113 -0.66 -4.60 -11.33
CA LYS A 113 -0.60 -4.88 -12.78
C LYS A 113 0.78 -4.49 -13.31
N LYS A 114 1.30 -5.22 -14.27
CA LYS A 114 2.67 -5.06 -14.81
C LYS A 114 2.95 -3.68 -15.39
N ASP A 115 1.94 -3.03 -15.92
CA ASP A 115 2.00 -1.69 -16.50
C ASP A 115 1.93 -0.55 -15.46
N ASN A 116 1.57 -0.86 -14.20
CA ASN A 116 1.57 0.11 -13.12
C ASN A 116 2.99 0.40 -12.62
N LEU A 117 3.78 1.07 -13.46
CA LEU A 117 5.17 1.39 -13.18
C LEU A 117 5.33 2.33 -11.97
N ALA A 118 4.32 3.18 -11.70
CA ALA A 118 4.34 4.09 -10.57
C ALA A 118 4.33 3.32 -9.25
N SER A 119 3.42 2.34 -9.09
CA SER A 119 3.37 1.48 -7.90
C SER A 119 4.61 0.60 -7.77
N ALA A 120 5.14 0.07 -8.88
CA ALA A 120 6.40 -0.69 -8.88
C ALA A 120 7.58 0.16 -8.37
N ALA A 121 7.70 1.41 -8.82
CA ALA A 121 8.73 2.34 -8.37
C ALA A 121 8.61 2.65 -6.86
N VAL A 122 7.39 2.83 -6.35
CA VAL A 122 7.16 3.01 -4.91
C VAL A 122 7.59 1.75 -4.15
N ALA A 123 7.19 0.54 -4.57
CA ALA A 123 7.58 -0.71 -3.92
C ALA A 123 9.11 -0.85 -3.82
N VAL A 124 9.83 -0.59 -4.90
CA VAL A 124 11.30 -0.58 -4.92
C VAL A 124 11.87 0.48 -3.97
N SER A 125 11.24 1.66 -3.90
CA SER A 125 11.73 2.80 -3.11
C SER A 125 11.73 2.56 -1.59
N TYR A 126 10.88 1.65 -1.09
CA TYR A 126 10.88 1.25 0.32
C TYR A 126 11.56 -0.10 0.60
N GLY A 127 12.29 -0.61 -0.40
CA GLY A 127 13.21 -1.75 -0.25
C GLY A 127 12.69 -3.08 -0.78
N CYS A 128 11.53 -3.13 -1.42
CA CYS A 128 11.03 -4.35 -2.04
C CYS A 128 11.83 -4.72 -3.29
N LYS A 129 11.89 -6.02 -3.55
CA LYS A 129 12.42 -6.61 -4.78
C LYS A 129 11.29 -7.36 -5.50
N LYS A 130 11.37 -7.47 -6.81
CA LYS A 130 10.48 -8.34 -7.57
C LYS A 130 10.70 -9.79 -7.14
N LEU A 131 9.61 -10.47 -6.77
CA LEU A 131 9.62 -11.85 -6.28
C LEU A 131 8.92 -12.82 -7.21
N ASP A 132 7.83 -12.36 -7.86
CA ASP A 132 6.97 -13.24 -8.65
C ASP A 132 6.25 -12.46 -9.75
N GLU A 133 5.72 -13.18 -10.73
CA GLU A 133 4.86 -12.66 -11.79
C GLU A 133 3.88 -13.79 -12.19
N PHE A 134 2.59 -13.49 -12.30
CA PHE A 134 1.57 -14.46 -12.66
C PHE A 134 0.44 -13.81 -13.48
N ILE A 135 -0.34 -14.64 -14.16
CA ILE A 135 -1.56 -14.20 -14.83
C ILE A 135 -2.71 -14.29 -13.81
N ASP A 136 -3.39 -13.19 -13.57
CA ASP A 136 -4.48 -13.11 -12.62
C ASP A 136 -5.84 -13.54 -13.23
N SER A 137 -6.91 -13.44 -12.44
CA SER A 137 -8.27 -13.85 -12.85
C SER A 137 -8.86 -12.97 -13.97
N GLU A 138 -8.28 -11.81 -14.23
CA GLU A 138 -8.66 -10.89 -15.32
C GLU A 138 -7.86 -11.15 -16.60
N ASN A 139 -7.05 -12.21 -16.61
CA ASN A 139 -6.11 -12.56 -17.69
C ASN A 139 -5.04 -11.48 -17.93
N GLU A 140 -4.65 -10.76 -16.91
CA GLU A 140 -3.61 -9.74 -16.96
C GLU A 140 -2.38 -10.14 -16.16
N THR A 141 -1.23 -9.62 -16.55
CA THR A 141 0.03 -9.90 -15.85
C THR A 141 0.09 -9.07 -14.56
N THR A 142 0.13 -9.76 -13.42
CA THR A 142 0.35 -9.17 -12.10
C THR A 142 1.78 -9.46 -11.63
N VAL A 143 2.46 -8.44 -11.12
CA VAL A 143 3.83 -8.50 -10.59
C VAL A 143 3.79 -8.34 -9.08
N VAL A 144 4.54 -9.21 -8.38
CA VAL A 144 4.65 -9.21 -6.91
C VAL A 144 6.03 -8.73 -6.50
N TYR A 145 6.05 -7.76 -5.63
CA TYR A 145 7.23 -7.27 -4.94
C TYR A 145 7.17 -7.65 -3.46
N GLY A 146 8.31 -7.73 -2.81
CA GLY A 146 8.34 -7.97 -1.37
C GLY A 146 9.69 -7.65 -0.74
N ILE A 147 9.66 -7.49 0.58
CA ILE A 147 10.83 -7.33 1.43
C ILE A 147 10.69 -8.23 2.65
N THR A 148 11.74 -8.96 2.97
CA THR A 148 11.81 -9.80 4.17
C THR A 148 12.24 -9.00 5.39
N ARG A 149 11.87 -9.48 6.60
CA ARG A 149 12.33 -8.94 7.88
C ARG A 149 13.86 -8.83 7.93
N ARG A 150 14.59 -9.85 7.48
CA ARG A 150 16.06 -9.84 7.44
C ARG A 150 16.63 -8.74 6.53
N GLU A 151 15.99 -8.47 5.39
CA GLU A 151 16.41 -7.39 4.51
C GLU A 151 16.12 -6.02 5.12
N TRP A 152 14.97 -5.86 5.76
CA TRP A 152 14.62 -4.65 6.51
C TRP A 152 15.60 -4.36 7.66
N GLU A 153 15.99 -5.36 8.46
CA GLU A 153 16.99 -5.22 9.53
C GLU A 153 18.33 -4.72 8.98
N LYS A 154 18.76 -5.25 7.83
CA LYS A 154 19.99 -4.77 7.15
C LYS A 154 19.88 -3.31 6.69
N LEU A 155 18.70 -2.88 6.18
CA LEU A 155 18.49 -1.49 5.80
C LEU A 155 18.62 -0.56 7.02
N LYS A 156 18.05 -0.93 8.16
CA LYS A 156 18.19 -0.18 9.41
C LYS A 156 19.64 -0.09 9.90
N TYR A 157 20.34 -1.20 9.90
CA TYR A 157 21.74 -1.25 10.32
C TYR A 157 22.62 -0.36 9.45
N ASN A 158 22.49 -0.43 8.14
CA ASN A 158 23.24 0.40 7.20
C ASN A 158 22.91 1.91 7.33
N PHE A 159 21.68 2.24 7.72
CA PHE A 159 21.30 3.63 7.99
C PHE A 159 22.01 4.16 9.24
N ILE A 160 22.02 3.41 10.34
CA ILE A 160 22.68 3.80 11.59
C ILE A 160 24.19 4.02 11.36
N GLN A 161 24.87 3.11 10.66
CA GLN A 161 26.32 3.22 10.39
C GLN A 161 26.71 4.45 9.52
N LYS A 162 25.78 5.05 8.80
CA LYS A 162 26.07 6.26 8.01
C LYS A 162 26.09 7.54 8.85
N PHE A 163 25.60 7.50 10.08
CA PHE A 163 25.48 8.64 10.96
C PHE A 163 26.25 8.49 12.29
N THR A 164 26.96 7.37 12.47
CA THR A 164 27.95 7.14 13.53
C THR A 164 29.36 7.15 12.95
#